data_64c1bb5cd2a962f13d9438bec1efa6e4
#
_entry.id   64c1bb5cd2a962f13d9438bec1efa6e4
#
_cell.length_a   1.000
_cell.length_b   1.000
_cell.length_c   1.000
_cell.angle_alpha   90.00
_cell.angle_beta   90.00
_cell.angle_gamma   90.00
#
_symmetry.space_group_name_H-M   'P 1'
#
loop_
_entity.id
_entity.type
_entity.pdbx_description
1 polymer ?
#
loop_
_entity_poly.entity_id
_entity_poly.type
_entity_poly.pdbx_seq_one_letter_code
_entity_poly.pdbx_strand_id
1 'polypeptide(L)'
;MLKKTSLLIALALSANALAKGGVSPYLPLNQAPELEHNVERLLAVSKNTHIMSKPYKAHDIYNVLQTIRHSYPELYQTLSYQISPYIQSDAGTFAKVTLAAGTKNKTLPNQRGQTTKTNLIVEGGAYANFGRYFGVSVAGIANENEILPTQSFIYLGNKYAQLDIGYREHWYSPFNDSAMLLSTHAKTTPSLTISNVEPITSFNIRYDMFISKMTEQRGILKEGKQSGVERVYEPGKPYLYGLHISFAATDNLTIGLSRLMQFGGGPRSVTLKDFAEGFFTPGAKDNVGSNDADEFGENFELGDQLGSITFEYNNSLFDLPYEIYSEIALEDTLGGSRNNAYSFGLYLPFVANNHSLRFEHSNWQKLWYANGLYLDGNRNSGNVIGHWGGDEHDYTDYTPAKSMSINWHWQLSAKEGLNTTLRGLKNKYDGYNTSYELQTAYIRKLNKPIWGAKSLGAELYLGKDVYGEAFSRIAFSASF
;
A
#
# COMPACT_ATOMS: atom_id res chain seq x y z
N MET A 1 -31.80 -34.61 6.67
CA MET A 1 -30.87 -33.52 7.01
C MET A 1 -30.67 -32.49 5.88
N LEU A 2 -31.07 -32.75 4.65
CA LEU A 2 -30.89 -31.83 3.49
C LEU A 2 -31.92 -30.67 3.38
N LYS A 3 -33.04 -30.71 4.11
CA LYS A 3 -34.08 -29.65 4.01
C LYS A 3 -33.84 -28.42 4.88
N LYS A 4 -32.93 -28.44 5.84
CA LYS A 4 -32.60 -27.29 6.69
C LYS A 4 -31.49 -26.38 6.13
N THR A 5 -30.62 -26.92 5.30
CA THR A 5 -29.55 -26.18 4.62
C THR A 5 -30.08 -25.29 3.49
N SER A 6 -31.15 -25.74 2.79
CA SER A 6 -31.77 -24.97 1.70
C SER A 6 -32.55 -23.74 2.20
N LEU A 7 -33.00 -23.72 3.45
CA LEU A 7 -33.73 -22.60 4.03
C LEU A 7 -32.79 -21.46 4.46
N LEU A 8 -31.55 -21.77 4.84
CA LEU A 8 -30.54 -20.77 5.17
C LEU A 8 -29.99 -20.05 3.92
N ILE A 9 -29.91 -20.75 2.79
CA ILE A 9 -29.51 -20.17 1.51
C ILE A 9 -30.62 -19.31 0.91
N ALA A 10 -31.89 -19.67 1.10
CA ALA A 10 -33.03 -18.92 0.60
C ALA A 10 -33.33 -17.63 1.40
N LEU A 11 -32.96 -17.56 2.68
CA LEU A 11 -33.07 -16.34 3.50
C LEU A 11 -31.97 -15.31 3.20
N ALA A 12 -30.86 -15.72 2.56
CA ALA A 12 -29.79 -14.82 2.15
C ALA A 12 -30.07 -14.10 0.81
N LEU A 13 -31.05 -14.56 0.03
CA LEU A 13 -31.35 -14.06 -1.32
C LEU A 13 -32.44 -12.99 -1.39
N SER A 14 -32.96 -12.49 -0.29
CA SER A 14 -34.09 -11.52 -0.29
C SER A 14 -33.77 -10.15 0.31
N ALA A 15 -32.51 -9.76 0.43
CA ALA A 15 -32.15 -8.43 0.93
C ALA A 15 -31.69 -7.51 -0.21
N ASN A 16 -32.56 -7.18 -1.15
CA ASN A 16 -32.43 -6.02 -2.01
C ASN A 16 -32.58 -4.75 -1.17
N ALA A 17 -31.52 -4.30 -0.53
CA ALA A 17 -31.43 -2.96 0.00
C ALA A 17 -30.03 -2.43 -0.33
N LEU A 18 -29.97 -1.47 -1.24
CA LEU A 18 -28.83 -0.56 -1.42
C LEU A 18 -28.31 -0.17 -0.04
N ALA A 19 -27.23 -0.76 0.39
CA ALA A 19 -26.76 -0.69 1.77
C ALA A 19 -26.08 0.65 2.03
N LYS A 20 -26.85 1.71 2.22
CA LYS A 20 -26.37 2.90 2.90
C LYS A 20 -26.04 2.51 4.35
N GLY A 21 -24.75 2.53 4.70
CA GLY A 21 -24.30 2.47 6.07
C GLY A 21 -23.87 1.08 6.62
N GLY A 22 -23.34 0.18 5.77
CA GLY A 22 -22.79 -1.12 6.13
C GLY A 22 -21.28 -1.24 5.97
N VAL A 23 -20.78 -2.50 5.93
CA VAL A 23 -19.42 -2.81 5.51
C VAL A 23 -19.23 -2.56 4.01
N SER A 24 -18.00 -2.43 3.57
CA SER A 24 -17.65 -2.15 2.17
C SER A 24 -16.61 -3.12 1.64
N PRO A 25 -16.77 -3.64 0.43
CA PRO A 25 -15.68 -4.24 -0.30
C PRO A 25 -14.62 -3.19 -0.64
N TYR A 26 -13.42 -3.66 -0.98
CA TYR A 26 -12.31 -2.81 -1.38
C TYR A 26 -12.14 -2.78 -2.89
N LEU A 27 -11.71 -1.64 -3.41
CA LEU A 27 -11.21 -1.53 -4.78
C LEU A 27 -9.81 -2.18 -4.86
N PRO A 28 -9.43 -2.75 -6.00
CA PRO A 28 -8.11 -3.35 -6.17
C PRO A 28 -7.00 -2.30 -5.97
N LEU A 29 -5.83 -2.74 -5.49
CA LEU A 29 -4.65 -1.91 -5.28
C LEU A 29 -3.49 -2.45 -6.12
N ASN A 30 -2.93 -1.61 -7.00
CA ASN A 30 -1.86 -1.95 -7.95
C ASN A 30 -2.21 -3.13 -8.87
N GLN A 31 -3.50 -3.28 -9.25
CA GLN A 31 -4.01 -4.33 -10.12
C GLN A 31 -4.93 -3.80 -11.23
N ALA A 32 -5.58 -2.65 -11.01
CA ALA A 32 -6.51 -2.01 -11.94
C ALA A 32 -6.11 -0.55 -12.22
N PRO A 33 -5.02 -0.29 -12.96
CA PRO A 33 -4.41 1.04 -13.10
C PRO A 33 -5.37 2.14 -13.57
N GLU A 34 -6.31 1.83 -14.48
CA GLU A 34 -7.28 2.82 -14.94
C GLU A 34 -8.33 3.20 -13.89
N LEU A 35 -8.80 2.21 -13.11
CA LEU A 35 -9.73 2.48 -12.01
C LEU A 35 -9.03 3.30 -10.93
N GLU A 36 -7.85 2.88 -10.53
CA GLU A 36 -7.03 3.56 -9.53
C GLU A 36 -6.73 4.99 -9.95
N HIS A 37 -6.29 5.20 -11.19
CA HIS A 37 -6.06 6.53 -11.76
C HIS A 37 -7.31 7.43 -11.71
N ASN A 38 -8.48 6.91 -12.10
CA ASN A 38 -9.71 7.69 -12.05
C ASN A 38 -10.18 7.99 -10.62
N VAL A 39 -9.94 7.09 -9.67
CA VAL A 39 -10.19 7.35 -8.23
C VAL A 39 -9.28 8.47 -7.74
N GLU A 40 -8.02 8.47 -8.10
CA GLU A 40 -7.09 9.53 -7.71
C GLU A 40 -7.46 10.89 -8.33
N ARG A 41 -7.90 10.91 -9.59
CA ARG A 41 -8.48 12.13 -10.20
C ARG A 41 -9.69 12.63 -9.43
N LEU A 42 -10.58 11.72 -9.01
CA LEU A 42 -11.73 12.07 -8.17
C LEU A 42 -11.28 12.70 -6.85
N LEU A 43 -10.36 12.08 -6.14
CA LEU A 43 -9.90 12.57 -4.84
C LEU A 43 -9.23 13.94 -4.97
N ALA A 44 -8.40 14.15 -5.98
CA ALA A 44 -7.70 15.41 -6.23
C ALA A 44 -8.61 16.61 -6.55
N VAL A 45 -9.83 16.36 -7.08
CA VAL A 45 -10.80 17.45 -7.38
C VAL A 45 -11.90 17.57 -6.33
N SER A 46 -11.96 16.66 -5.37
CA SER A 46 -12.98 16.66 -4.33
C SER A 46 -12.52 17.44 -3.10
N LYS A 47 -13.46 18.12 -2.44
CA LYS A 47 -13.19 18.85 -1.20
C LYS A 47 -13.55 18.01 0.01
N ASN A 48 -12.80 18.16 1.11
CA ASN A 48 -13.06 17.45 2.38
C ASN A 48 -13.05 15.90 2.28
N THR A 49 -12.35 15.31 1.32
CA THR A 49 -12.53 13.89 1.00
C THR A 49 -11.22 13.14 0.79
N HIS A 50 -10.11 13.67 1.28
CA HIS A 50 -8.81 13.05 1.12
C HIS A 50 -8.73 11.72 1.87
N ILE A 51 -8.30 10.68 1.20
CA ILE A 51 -8.15 9.33 1.74
C ILE A 51 -6.69 8.92 1.57
N MET A 52 -5.91 8.99 2.65
CA MET A 52 -4.47 8.72 2.66
C MET A 52 -4.12 7.25 2.88
N SER A 53 -5.11 6.37 3.09
CA SER A 53 -4.90 4.93 3.24
C SER A 53 -5.53 4.15 2.10
N LYS A 54 -4.83 3.13 1.62
CA LYS A 54 -5.29 2.23 0.54
C LYS A 54 -5.22 0.77 1.02
N PRO A 55 -5.97 -0.16 0.43
CA PRO A 55 -6.92 -0.03 -0.68
C PRO A 55 -8.16 0.78 -0.30
N TYR A 56 -8.74 1.46 -1.27
CA TYR A 56 -9.93 2.29 -1.07
C TYR A 56 -11.18 1.44 -0.86
N LYS A 57 -12.03 1.83 0.08
CA LYS A 57 -13.36 1.22 0.26
C LYS A 57 -14.33 1.72 -0.79
N ALA A 58 -14.98 0.80 -1.48
CA ALA A 58 -15.85 1.14 -2.62
C ALA A 58 -17.01 2.08 -2.25
N HIS A 59 -17.62 1.90 -1.06
CA HIS A 59 -18.70 2.77 -0.60
C HIS A 59 -18.22 4.19 -0.26
N ASP A 60 -17.01 4.35 0.30
CA ASP A 60 -16.44 5.68 0.57
C ASP A 60 -16.18 6.41 -0.75
N ILE A 61 -15.53 5.75 -1.72
CA ILE A 61 -15.31 6.32 -3.06
C ILE A 61 -16.65 6.67 -3.75
N TYR A 62 -17.67 5.84 -3.61
CA TYR A 62 -18.99 6.14 -4.17
C TYR A 62 -19.62 7.40 -3.54
N ASN A 63 -19.49 7.58 -2.23
CA ASN A 63 -19.97 8.78 -1.54
C ASN A 63 -19.23 10.03 -2.04
N VAL A 64 -17.90 9.97 -2.15
CA VAL A 64 -17.09 11.05 -2.72
C VAL A 64 -17.50 11.36 -4.16
N LEU A 65 -17.71 10.33 -4.97
CA LEU A 65 -18.08 10.47 -6.38
C LEU A 65 -19.37 11.29 -6.57
N GLN A 66 -20.35 11.20 -5.63
CA GLN A 66 -21.58 11.98 -5.73
C GLN A 66 -21.32 13.50 -5.65
N THR A 67 -20.24 13.92 -5.02
CA THR A 67 -19.91 15.35 -4.83
C THR A 67 -19.50 16.04 -6.14
N ILE A 68 -18.94 15.30 -7.10
CA ILE A 68 -18.43 15.85 -8.36
C ILE A 68 -19.39 15.69 -9.55
N ARG A 69 -20.59 15.17 -9.32
CA ARG A 69 -21.55 14.81 -10.39
C ARG A 69 -21.81 15.93 -11.40
N HIS A 70 -21.87 17.18 -10.95
CA HIS A 70 -22.17 18.34 -11.78
C HIS A 70 -20.90 19.05 -12.29
N SER A 71 -19.82 19.03 -11.53
CA SER A 71 -18.56 19.71 -11.87
C SER A 71 -17.67 18.91 -12.83
N TYR A 72 -17.69 17.56 -12.73
CA TYR A 72 -16.90 16.66 -13.58
C TYR A 72 -17.75 15.50 -14.12
N PRO A 73 -18.75 15.76 -15.00
CA PRO A 73 -19.73 14.75 -15.42
C PRO A 73 -19.12 13.56 -16.16
N GLU A 74 -18.06 13.74 -16.94
CA GLU A 74 -17.39 12.64 -17.65
C GLU A 74 -16.65 11.70 -16.69
N LEU A 75 -15.91 12.24 -15.72
CA LEU A 75 -15.26 11.46 -14.69
C LEU A 75 -16.29 10.73 -13.82
N TYR A 76 -17.39 11.42 -13.46
CA TYR A 76 -18.51 10.82 -12.72
C TYR A 76 -19.09 9.61 -13.46
N GLN A 77 -19.40 9.74 -14.76
CA GLN A 77 -19.97 8.64 -15.55
C GLN A 77 -18.98 7.47 -15.67
N THR A 78 -17.71 7.76 -15.94
CA THR A 78 -16.66 6.73 -16.07
C THR A 78 -16.49 5.95 -14.78
N LEU A 79 -16.32 6.65 -13.66
CA LEU A 79 -16.14 6.01 -12.35
C LEU A 79 -17.41 5.31 -11.88
N SER A 80 -18.60 5.89 -12.08
CA SER A 80 -19.87 5.22 -11.75
C SER A 80 -19.97 3.86 -12.42
N TYR A 81 -19.58 3.76 -13.69
CA TYR A 81 -19.53 2.48 -14.38
C TYR A 81 -18.47 1.53 -13.80
N GLN A 82 -17.26 2.02 -13.53
CA GLN A 82 -16.17 1.20 -13.06
C GLN A 82 -16.38 0.65 -11.64
N ILE A 83 -17.00 1.45 -10.73
CA ILE A 83 -17.25 1.02 -9.35
C ILE A 83 -18.60 0.33 -9.15
N SER A 84 -19.50 0.39 -10.15
CA SER A 84 -20.84 -0.21 -10.04
C SER A 84 -20.84 -1.69 -9.62
N PRO A 85 -19.91 -2.54 -10.08
CA PRO A 85 -19.84 -3.93 -9.62
C PRO A 85 -19.68 -4.05 -8.10
N TYR A 86 -18.91 -3.14 -7.49
CA TYR A 86 -18.64 -3.14 -6.05
C TYR A 86 -19.75 -2.55 -5.19
N ILE A 87 -20.69 -1.78 -5.79
CA ILE A 87 -21.73 -1.05 -5.08
C ILE A 87 -23.11 -1.64 -5.31
N GLN A 88 -23.39 -2.08 -6.54
CA GLN A 88 -24.74 -2.52 -6.96
C GLN A 88 -24.90 -4.04 -6.95
N SER A 89 -23.80 -4.77 -6.92
CA SER A 89 -23.81 -6.23 -6.95
C SER A 89 -23.43 -6.81 -5.59
N ASP A 90 -24.19 -7.80 -5.13
CA ASP A 90 -23.85 -8.55 -3.91
C ASP A 90 -22.59 -9.40 -4.08
N ALA A 91 -22.18 -9.66 -5.30
CA ALA A 91 -20.95 -10.41 -5.61
C ALA A 91 -20.35 -9.96 -6.94
N GLY A 92 -19.04 -10.08 -7.04
CA GLY A 92 -18.28 -9.81 -8.27
C GLY A 92 -17.08 -10.72 -8.39
N THR A 93 -16.60 -10.88 -9.62
CA THR A 93 -15.40 -11.63 -9.94
C THR A 93 -14.50 -10.82 -10.87
N PHE A 94 -13.20 -11.06 -10.77
CA PHE A 94 -12.21 -10.53 -11.69
C PHE A 94 -11.14 -11.59 -11.96
N ALA A 95 -10.56 -11.53 -13.15
CA ALA A 95 -9.39 -12.34 -13.48
C ALA A 95 -8.52 -11.58 -14.48
N LYS A 96 -7.21 -11.75 -14.35
CA LYS A 96 -6.22 -11.20 -15.26
C LYS A 96 -5.08 -12.20 -15.41
N VAL A 97 -4.67 -12.43 -16.62
CA VAL A 97 -3.51 -13.27 -16.96
C VAL A 97 -2.47 -12.38 -17.61
N THR A 98 -1.23 -12.46 -17.15
CA THR A 98 -0.09 -11.73 -17.70
C THR A 98 1.00 -12.72 -18.08
N LEU A 99 1.45 -12.62 -19.32
CA LEU A 99 2.63 -13.32 -19.82
C LEU A 99 3.75 -12.31 -20.02
N ALA A 100 4.93 -12.60 -19.51
CA ALA A 100 6.06 -11.69 -19.55
C ALA A 100 7.38 -12.42 -19.87
N ALA A 101 8.33 -11.64 -20.31
CA ALA A 101 9.72 -12.07 -20.45
C ALA A 101 10.64 -10.93 -20.03
N GLY A 102 11.63 -11.24 -19.21
CA GLY A 102 12.59 -10.24 -18.74
C GLY A 102 14.02 -10.77 -18.74
N THR A 103 14.97 -9.85 -18.76
CA THR A 103 16.39 -10.19 -18.81
C THR A 103 16.94 -10.46 -17.41
N LYS A 104 17.18 -9.50 -16.60
CA LYS A 104 17.79 -9.57 -15.27
C LYS A 104 16.72 -9.78 -14.17
N ASN A 105 17.10 -10.39 -13.05
CA ASN A 105 16.21 -10.54 -11.90
C ASN A 105 16.22 -9.26 -11.04
N LYS A 106 15.23 -8.38 -11.24
CA LYS A 106 15.02 -7.15 -10.47
C LYS A 106 13.60 -7.15 -9.91
N THR A 107 13.45 -6.77 -8.65
CA THR A 107 12.14 -6.61 -8.02
C THR A 107 11.36 -5.49 -8.69
N LEU A 108 10.10 -5.74 -9.01
CA LEU A 108 9.19 -4.75 -9.58
C LEU A 108 8.67 -3.83 -8.46
N PRO A 109 8.77 -2.50 -8.62
CA PRO A 109 8.26 -1.56 -7.62
C PRO A 109 6.79 -1.82 -7.27
N ASN A 110 6.50 -1.95 -5.97
CA ASN A 110 5.14 -2.12 -5.41
C ASN A 110 4.35 -3.33 -5.94
N GLN A 111 5.04 -4.39 -6.41
CA GLN A 111 4.42 -5.60 -6.99
C GLN A 111 4.60 -6.84 -6.12
N ARG A 112 4.57 -6.67 -4.78
CA ARG A 112 4.52 -7.79 -3.81
C ARG A 112 5.68 -8.79 -3.95
N GLY A 113 6.89 -8.26 -4.19
CA GLY A 113 8.09 -9.07 -4.38
C GLY A 113 8.19 -9.79 -5.72
N GLN A 114 7.30 -9.54 -6.67
CA GLN A 114 7.44 -10.05 -8.03
C GLN A 114 8.65 -9.41 -8.71
N THR A 115 9.24 -10.14 -9.64
CA THR A 115 10.46 -9.71 -10.32
C THR A 115 10.28 -9.64 -11.83
N THR A 116 11.23 -9.04 -12.51
CA THR A 116 11.28 -9.02 -13.98
C THR A 116 11.33 -10.42 -14.60
N LYS A 117 11.74 -11.45 -13.83
CA LYS A 117 11.78 -12.86 -14.22
C LYS A 117 10.48 -13.63 -13.95
N THR A 118 9.48 -13.00 -13.34
CA THR A 118 8.15 -13.60 -13.20
C THR A 118 7.45 -13.61 -14.55
N ASN A 119 7.40 -14.76 -15.21
CA ASN A 119 6.97 -14.89 -16.62
C ASN A 119 5.46 -15.08 -16.76
N LEU A 120 4.83 -15.78 -15.83
CA LEU A 120 3.38 -16.00 -15.80
C LEU A 120 2.81 -15.46 -14.50
N ILE A 121 1.82 -14.57 -14.60
CA ILE A 121 1.09 -14.06 -13.46
C ILE A 121 -0.40 -14.25 -13.73
N VAL A 122 -1.08 -14.93 -12.82
CA VAL A 122 -2.54 -15.07 -12.82
C VAL A 122 -3.08 -14.40 -11.58
N GLU A 123 -3.80 -13.31 -11.78
CA GLU A 123 -4.51 -12.58 -10.74
C GLU A 123 -5.99 -12.92 -10.84
N GLY A 124 -6.64 -13.17 -9.73
CA GLY A 124 -8.07 -13.45 -9.77
C GLY A 124 -8.69 -13.48 -8.41
N GLY A 125 -9.99 -13.28 -8.38
CA GLY A 125 -10.74 -13.31 -7.15
C GLY A 125 -12.23 -13.10 -7.34
N ALA A 126 -12.91 -13.27 -6.22
CA ALA A 126 -14.33 -13.03 -6.05
C ALA A 126 -14.58 -12.36 -4.70
N TYR A 127 -15.57 -11.50 -4.67
CA TYR A 127 -16.10 -11.01 -3.39
C TYR A 127 -17.60 -11.24 -3.35
N ALA A 128 -18.14 -11.38 -2.13
CA ALA A 128 -19.58 -11.49 -1.89
C ALA A 128 -19.95 -10.78 -0.61
N ASN A 129 -21.00 -9.96 -0.69
CA ASN A 129 -21.64 -9.30 0.45
C ASN A 129 -22.84 -10.11 0.91
N PHE A 130 -22.93 -10.40 2.19
CA PHE A 130 -24.07 -11.09 2.83
C PHE A 130 -24.83 -10.10 3.71
N GLY A 131 -25.61 -9.25 3.05
CA GLY A 131 -26.30 -8.14 3.69
C GLY A 131 -25.37 -6.98 4.05
N ARG A 132 -25.74 -6.24 5.11
CA ARG A 132 -25.11 -4.94 5.46
C ARG A 132 -23.85 -5.09 6.34
N TYR A 133 -23.66 -6.22 6.99
CA TYR A 133 -22.73 -6.34 8.11
C TYR A 133 -21.63 -7.37 7.90
N PHE A 134 -21.67 -8.10 6.79
CA PHE A 134 -20.73 -9.18 6.54
C PHE A 134 -20.45 -9.35 5.05
N GLY A 135 -19.21 -9.64 4.72
CA GLY A 135 -18.79 -10.02 3.38
C GLY A 135 -17.50 -10.84 3.39
N VAL A 136 -17.19 -11.39 2.23
CA VAL A 136 -16.01 -12.23 1.99
C VAL A 136 -15.36 -11.80 0.69
N SER A 137 -14.04 -11.70 0.69
CA SER A 137 -13.20 -11.62 -0.49
C SER A 137 -12.28 -12.83 -0.54
N VAL A 138 -12.22 -13.50 -1.67
CA VAL A 138 -11.29 -14.61 -1.92
C VAL A 138 -10.56 -14.27 -3.21
N ALA A 139 -9.30 -13.87 -3.09
CA ALA A 139 -8.51 -13.45 -4.22
C ALA A 139 -7.04 -13.84 -4.04
N GLY A 140 -6.26 -13.75 -5.08
CA GLY A 140 -4.84 -14.00 -5.02
C GLY A 140 -4.12 -13.75 -6.32
N ILE A 141 -2.81 -13.87 -6.24
CA ILE A 141 -1.88 -13.79 -7.34
C ILE A 141 -1.09 -15.10 -7.36
N ALA A 142 -1.18 -15.83 -8.44
CA ALA A 142 -0.39 -17.04 -8.68
C ALA A 142 0.68 -16.75 -9.74
N ASN A 143 1.88 -17.21 -9.52
CA ASN A 143 2.95 -17.22 -10.49
C ASN A 143 3.60 -18.61 -10.54
N GLU A 144 4.63 -18.80 -11.35
CA GLU A 144 5.34 -20.07 -11.51
C GLU A 144 5.99 -20.62 -10.22
N ASN A 145 6.18 -19.78 -9.20
CA ASN A 145 6.90 -20.13 -7.98
C ASN A 145 6.00 -20.25 -6.75
N GLU A 146 4.88 -19.49 -6.71
CA GLU A 146 4.07 -19.37 -5.50
C GLU A 146 2.64 -18.88 -5.77
N ILE A 147 1.80 -19.02 -4.75
CA ILE A 147 0.47 -18.40 -4.68
C ILE A 147 0.45 -17.43 -3.51
N LEU A 148 0.19 -16.17 -3.80
CA LEU A 148 0.00 -15.11 -2.82
C LEU A 148 -1.49 -14.91 -2.58
N PRO A 149 -2.02 -15.18 -1.38
CA PRO A 149 -3.47 -15.06 -1.09
C PRO A 149 -3.90 -13.62 -0.81
N THR A 150 -3.24 -12.66 -1.43
CA THR A 150 -3.54 -11.23 -1.27
C THR A 150 -4.99 -10.93 -1.61
N GLN A 151 -5.64 -10.03 -0.85
CA GLN A 151 -7.07 -9.71 -0.90
C GLN A 151 -8.03 -10.88 -0.55
N SER A 152 -7.53 -11.93 0.15
CA SER A 152 -8.34 -13.00 0.71
C SER A 152 -8.60 -12.74 2.19
N PHE A 153 -9.79 -12.26 2.52
CA PHE A 153 -10.21 -11.93 3.89
C PHE A 153 -11.73 -11.95 4.03
N ILE A 154 -12.19 -12.12 5.25
CA ILE A 154 -13.57 -11.82 5.63
C ILE A 154 -13.65 -10.41 6.22
N TYR A 155 -14.76 -9.71 5.99
CA TYR A 155 -15.00 -8.39 6.58
C TYR A 155 -16.38 -8.32 7.20
N LEU A 156 -16.44 -7.75 8.41
CA LEU A 156 -17.67 -7.65 9.19
C LEU A 156 -17.70 -6.35 10.01
N GLY A 157 -18.90 -5.90 10.36
CA GLY A 157 -19.06 -4.69 11.17
C GLY A 157 -20.09 -3.72 10.61
N ASN A 158 -19.79 -2.44 10.67
CA ASN A 158 -20.65 -1.37 10.19
C ASN A 158 -19.82 -0.22 9.59
N LYS A 159 -20.48 0.84 9.17
CA LYS A 159 -19.81 1.97 8.51
C LYS A 159 -18.75 2.70 9.36
N TYR A 160 -18.83 2.61 10.68
CA TYR A 160 -17.88 3.26 11.58
C TYR A 160 -16.77 2.35 12.06
N ALA A 161 -16.99 1.02 11.98
CA ALA A 161 -16.00 0.01 12.37
C ALA A 161 -16.21 -1.25 11.53
N GLN A 162 -15.31 -1.50 10.60
CA GLN A 162 -15.21 -2.71 9.80
C GLN A 162 -13.97 -3.47 10.27
N LEU A 163 -14.16 -4.74 10.64
CA LEU A 163 -13.12 -5.68 11.00
C LEU A 163 -12.84 -6.57 9.80
N ASP A 164 -11.58 -6.61 9.35
CA ASP A 164 -11.11 -7.50 8.29
C ASP A 164 -10.16 -8.54 8.87
N ILE A 165 -10.33 -9.81 8.49
CA ILE A 165 -9.54 -10.94 8.98
C ILE A 165 -9.01 -11.73 7.79
N GLY A 166 -7.71 -11.72 7.56
CA GLY A 166 -7.07 -12.40 6.44
C GLY A 166 -5.96 -11.59 5.79
N TYR A 167 -5.75 -11.78 4.50
CA TYR A 167 -4.66 -11.17 3.73
C TYR A 167 -5.10 -9.86 3.09
N ARG A 168 -5.47 -8.86 3.93
CA ARG A 168 -5.76 -7.51 3.47
C ARG A 168 -4.46 -6.74 3.30
N GLU A 169 -4.34 -6.00 2.21
CA GLU A 169 -3.22 -5.11 1.95
C GLU A 169 -3.36 -3.79 2.70
N HIS A 170 -2.22 -3.15 2.97
CA HIS A 170 -2.16 -1.87 3.64
C HIS A 170 -1.17 -0.95 2.90
N TRP A 171 -1.57 0.31 2.77
CA TRP A 171 -0.75 1.38 2.22
C TRP A 171 -1.06 2.67 2.96
N TYR A 172 -0.09 3.23 3.64
CA TYR A 172 -0.27 4.41 4.50
C TYR A 172 0.51 5.59 3.94
N SER A 173 -0.01 6.21 2.90
CA SER A 173 0.57 7.40 2.27
C SER A 173 -0.33 7.94 1.18
N PRO A 174 -0.35 9.25 0.91
CA PRO A 174 -0.93 9.83 -0.31
C PRO A 174 -0.08 9.53 -1.56
N PHE A 175 1.18 9.15 -1.40
CA PHE A 175 2.07 8.80 -2.51
C PHE A 175 1.61 7.54 -3.23
N ASN A 176 1.91 7.43 -4.53
CA ASN A 176 1.54 6.29 -5.36
C ASN A 176 2.72 5.41 -5.75
N ASP A 177 3.91 6.00 -5.87
CA ASP A 177 5.13 5.27 -6.19
C ASP A 177 6.03 5.12 -4.95
N SER A 178 6.01 6.09 -4.05
CA SER A 178 7.06 6.38 -3.08
C SER A 178 6.59 6.44 -1.61
N ALA A 179 5.68 5.55 -1.18
CA ALA A 179 5.26 5.47 0.22
C ALA A 179 6.44 5.07 1.13
N MET A 180 6.75 5.89 2.15
CA MET A 180 7.92 5.66 3.00
C MET A 180 7.69 4.59 4.07
N LEU A 181 6.50 4.51 4.68
CA LEU A 181 6.26 3.58 5.78
C LEU A 181 5.77 2.22 5.29
N LEU A 182 4.69 2.20 4.55
CA LEU A 182 3.98 0.96 4.20
C LEU A 182 3.41 1.03 2.79
N SER A 183 3.77 0.06 1.97
CA SER A 183 3.36 -0.09 0.57
C SER A 183 3.04 -1.55 0.24
N THR A 184 2.76 -1.83 -1.03
CA THR A 184 2.64 -3.19 -1.55
C THR A 184 3.93 -3.72 -2.16
N HIS A 185 5.09 -3.17 -1.78
CA HIS A 185 6.37 -3.66 -2.32
C HIS A 185 6.73 -5.04 -1.79
N ALA A 186 6.56 -5.27 -0.49
CA ALA A 186 6.68 -6.60 0.11
C ALA A 186 5.38 -7.44 -0.05
N LYS A 187 5.48 -8.74 0.18
CA LYS A 187 4.33 -9.66 0.18
C LYS A 187 3.33 -9.31 1.26
N THR A 188 2.04 -9.48 0.95
CA THR A 188 0.95 -9.27 1.91
C THR A 188 1.02 -10.28 3.05
N THR A 189 0.87 -9.80 4.28
CA THR A 189 0.83 -10.62 5.50
C THR A 189 -0.60 -10.86 5.97
N PRO A 190 -0.89 -12.00 6.63
CA PRO A 190 -2.19 -12.20 7.27
C PRO A 190 -2.36 -11.18 8.42
N SER A 191 -3.48 -10.50 8.46
CA SER A 191 -3.75 -9.43 9.42
C SER A 191 -5.14 -9.51 10.02
N LEU A 192 -5.28 -8.91 11.21
CA LEU A 192 -6.51 -8.47 11.80
C LEU A 192 -6.53 -6.95 11.72
N THR A 193 -7.51 -6.39 10.99
CA THR A 193 -7.57 -4.96 10.73
C THR A 193 -8.92 -4.39 11.16
N ILE A 194 -8.91 -3.22 11.79
CA ILE A 194 -10.12 -2.45 12.08
C ILE A 194 -10.00 -1.05 11.46
N SER A 195 -11.05 -0.63 10.75
CA SER A 195 -11.07 0.67 10.06
C SER A 195 -12.49 1.15 9.82
N ASN A 196 -12.71 2.45 9.66
CA ASN A 196 -14.03 2.97 9.31
C ASN A 196 -14.28 2.95 7.78
N VAL A 197 -15.53 2.73 7.38
CA VAL A 197 -15.97 2.80 5.97
C VAL A 197 -16.31 4.24 5.59
N GLU A 198 -17.03 4.93 6.46
CA GLU A 198 -17.37 6.35 6.29
C GLU A 198 -16.58 7.18 7.30
N PRO A 199 -16.18 8.40 6.95
CA PRO A 199 -15.48 9.28 7.88
C PRO A 199 -16.34 9.63 9.09
N ILE A 200 -15.69 9.89 10.22
CA ILE A 200 -16.32 10.20 11.49
C ILE A 200 -16.15 11.70 11.77
N THR A 201 -17.18 12.33 12.35
CA THR A 201 -17.23 13.74 12.72
C THR A 201 -17.16 14.71 11.52
N SER A 202 -17.30 16.01 11.79
CA SER A 202 -17.14 17.10 10.82
C SER A 202 -15.69 17.26 10.32
N PHE A 203 -14.72 16.69 11.05
CA PHE A 203 -13.31 16.67 10.63
C PHE A 203 -12.97 15.51 9.69
N ASN A 204 -13.97 14.75 9.26
CA ASN A 204 -13.77 13.60 8.35
C ASN A 204 -12.67 12.64 8.82
N ILE A 205 -12.68 12.31 10.12
CA ILE A 205 -11.67 11.41 10.69
C ILE A 205 -11.78 10.03 10.05
N ARG A 206 -10.68 9.54 9.51
CA ARG A 206 -10.48 8.17 9.04
C ARG A 206 -9.41 7.49 9.87
N TYR A 207 -9.61 6.22 10.16
CA TYR A 207 -8.62 5.40 10.83
C TYR A 207 -8.50 4.01 10.19
N ASP A 208 -7.32 3.48 10.25
CA ASP A 208 -6.97 2.12 9.83
C ASP A 208 -5.89 1.60 10.78
N MET A 209 -6.19 0.50 11.45
CA MET A 209 -5.30 -0.09 12.45
C MET A 209 -5.25 -1.60 12.23
N PHE A 210 -4.04 -2.16 12.16
CA PHE A 210 -3.88 -3.60 11.99
C PHE A 210 -2.79 -4.19 12.87
N ILE A 211 -2.90 -5.48 13.10
CA ILE A 211 -1.82 -6.34 13.56
C ILE A 211 -1.68 -7.50 12.58
N SER A 212 -0.46 -7.79 12.17
CA SER A 212 -0.14 -8.86 11.23
C SER A 212 1.03 -9.69 11.72
N LYS A 213 1.17 -10.91 11.19
CA LYS A 213 2.31 -11.78 11.45
C LYS A 213 3.19 -11.82 10.19
N MET A 214 4.42 -11.37 10.33
CA MET A 214 5.39 -11.35 9.24
C MET A 214 5.93 -12.75 8.94
N THR A 215 6.58 -12.88 7.79
CA THR A 215 7.34 -14.09 7.45
C THR A 215 8.55 -14.25 8.35
N GLU A 216 9.16 -15.42 8.31
CA GLU A 216 10.35 -15.71 9.10
C GLU A 216 11.50 -14.78 8.72
N GLN A 217 12.10 -14.16 9.74
CA GLN A 217 13.34 -13.39 9.64
C GLN A 217 14.54 -14.26 9.97
N ARG A 218 15.66 -14.01 9.32
CA ARG A 218 16.92 -14.76 9.48
C ARG A 218 17.49 -14.69 10.90
N GLY A 219 17.25 -13.56 11.58
CA GLY A 219 17.73 -13.39 12.95
C GLY A 219 16.97 -12.30 13.69
N ILE A 220 16.52 -12.68 14.88
CA ILE A 220 15.97 -11.77 15.90
C ILE A 220 16.93 -11.83 17.09
N LEU A 221 17.35 -10.67 17.59
CA LEU A 221 18.32 -10.57 18.67
C LEU A 221 17.79 -11.24 19.95
N LYS A 222 18.53 -12.22 20.44
CA LYS A 222 18.24 -12.94 21.69
C LYS A 222 19.07 -12.39 22.84
N GLU A 223 20.39 -12.23 22.60
CA GLU A 223 21.36 -11.84 23.61
C GLU A 223 22.40 -10.89 23.00
N GLY A 224 23.16 -10.19 23.81
CA GLY A 224 24.30 -9.37 23.36
C GLY A 224 23.93 -7.95 22.99
N LYS A 225 22.86 -7.41 23.60
CA LYS A 225 22.48 -6.02 23.42
C LYS A 225 23.50 -5.03 24.00
N GLN A 226 24.22 -5.43 25.07
CA GLN A 226 25.22 -4.58 25.72
C GLN A 226 26.47 -4.39 24.87
N SER A 227 27.09 -3.21 25.00
CA SER A 227 28.36 -2.93 24.34
C SER A 227 29.46 -3.91 24.79
N GLY A 228 30.11 -4.57 23.84
CA GLY A 228 31.22 -5.52 24.11
C GLY A 228 30.77 -6.98 24.30
N VAL A 229 29.45 -7.26 24.25
CA VAL A 229 28.93 -8.63 24.24
C VAL A 229 28.62 -9.05 22.79
N GLU A 230 28.99 -10.28 22.43
CA GLU A 230 28.67 -10.85 21.12
C GLU A 230 27.14 -10.97 20.95
N ARG A 231 26.63 -10.49 19.82
CA ARG A 231 25.21 -10.54 19.52
C ARG A 231 24.80 -11.92 19.04
N VAL A 232 23.83 -12.52 19.72
CA VAL A 232 23.26 -13.82 19.36
C VAL A 232 21.87 -13.60 18.75
N TYR A 233 21.68 -14.12 17.54
CA TYR A 233 20.42 -14.03 16.81
C TYR A 233 19.82 -15.39 16.57
N GLU A 234 18.49 -15.50 16.65
CA GLU A 234 17.72 -16.70 16.32
C GLU A 234 16.62 -16.37 15.30
N PRO A 235 16.28 -17.30 14.38
CA PRO A 235 15.17 -17.10 13.46
C PRO A 235 13.84 -16.94 14.19
N GLY A 236 12.92 -16.17 13.59
CA GLY A 236 11.59 -16.00 14.16
C GLY A 236 10.66 -15.21 13.26
N LYS A 237 9.37 -15.16 13.64
CA LYS A 237 8.31 -14.48 12.89
C LYS A 237 7.78 -13.31 13.72
N PRO A 238 8.26 -12.09 13.49
CA PRO A 238 7.80 -10.92 14.24
C PRO A 238 6.36 -10.56 13.88
N TYR A 239 5.77 -9.74 14.73
CA TYR A 239 4.51 -9.07 14.45
C TYR A 239 4.78 -7.68 13.90
N LEU A 240 3.88 -7.22 13.02
CA LEU A 240 3.82 -5.85 12.54
C LEU A 240 2.48 -5.25 12.94
N TYR A 241 2.51 -4.19 13.71
CA TYR A 241 1.36 -3.35 14.02
C TYR A 241 1.44 -2.09 13.16
N GLY A 242 0.31 -1.66 12.60
CA GLY A 242 0.18 -0.41 11.89
C GLY A 242 -1.02 0.39 12.35
N LEU A 243 -0.85 1.70 12.45
CA LEU A 243 -1.90 2.67 12.71
C LEU A 243 -1.78 3.81 11.72
N HIS A 244 -2.90 4.16 11.09
CA HIS A 244 -3.06 5.40 10.34
C HIS A 244 -4.32 6.12 10.79
N ILE A 245 -4.20 7.41 11.04
CA ILE A 245 -5.33 8.30 11.32
C ILE A 245 -5.17 9.53 10.44
N SER A 246 -6.23 9.91 9.73
CA SER A 246 -6.27 11.17 8.98
C SER A 246 -7.51 11.98 9.31
N PHE A 247 -7.38 13.29 9.17
CA PHE A 247 -8.49 14.23 9.41
C PHE A 247 -8.36 15.47 8.52
N ALA A 248 -9.50 16.02 8.13
CA ALA A 248 -9.56 17.28 7.40
C ALA A 248 -9.34 18.45 8.36
N ALA A 249 -8.21 19.12 8.24
CA ALA A 249 -7.91 20.35 8.99
C ALA A 249 -8.66 21.55 8.39
N THR A 250 -8.87 21.56 7.08
CA THR A 250 -9.71 22.49 6.32
C THR A 250 -10.35 21.76 5.16
N ASP A 251 -11.18 22.44 4.37
CA ASP A 251 -11.80 21.87 3.16
C ASP A 251 -10.79 21.37 2.11
N ASN A 252 -9.58 21.91 2.16
CA ASN A 252 -8.53 21.65 1.19
C ASN A 252 -7.30 20.96 1.79
N LEU A 253 -7.18 20.89 3.11
CA LEU A 253 -6.01 20.33 3.81
C LEU A 253 -6.40 19.16 4.68
N THR A 254 -5.80 18.02 4.43
CA THR A 254 -5.86 16.84 5.29
C THR A 254 -4.49 16.58 5.91
N ILE A 255 -4.50 16.15 7.15
CA ILE A 255 -3.33 15.73 7.90
C ILE A 255 -3.48 14.26 8.25
N GLY A 256 -2.44 13.48 7.99
CA GLY A 256 -2.34 12.06 8.33
C GLY A 256 -1.22 11.82 9.35
N LEU A 257 -1.46 10.89 10.25
CA LEU A 257 -0.50 10.40 11.23
C LEU A 257 -0.41 8.88 11.07
N SER A 258 0.79 8.37 10.87
CA SER A 258 1.02 6.93 10.73
C SER A 258 2.08 6.44 11.71
N ARG A 259 1.90 5.22 12.20
CA ARG A 259 2.89 4.53 13.02
C ARG A 259 2.94 3.05 12.64
N LEU A 260 4.14 2.53 12.48
CA LEU A 260 4.42 1.10 12.34
C LEU A 260 5.30 0.65 13.49
N MET A 261 5.06 -0.56 13.98
CA MET A 261 5.83 -1.18 15.05
C MET A 261 6.07 -2.65 14.69
N GLN A 262 7.33 -3.03 14.46
CA GLN A 262 7.75 -4.40 14.29
C GLN A 262 8.24 -4.91 15.65
N PHE A 263 7.63 -5.98 16.18
CA PHE A 263 7.93 -6.42 17.55
C PHE A 263 7.80 -7.93 17.74
N GLY A 264 8.40 -8.42 18.81
CA GLY A 264 8.31 -9.82 19.22
C GLY A 264 8.93 -10.80 18.23
N GLY A 265 8.41 -12.02 18.23
CA GLY A 265 8.86 -13.12 17.39
C GLY A 265 10.07 -13.88 17.96
N GLY A 266 10.12 -15.19 17.68
CA GLY A 266 11.24 -16.05 18.09
C GLY A 266 11.58 -15.94 19.58
N PRO A 267 12.84 -15.57 19.89
CA PRO A 267 13.32 -15.48 21.27
C PRO A 267 12.73 -14.30 22.08
N ARG A 268 12.07 -13.34 21.41
CA ARG A 268 11.53 -12.13 22.06
C ARG A 268 10.03 -12.29 22.31
N SER A 269 9.64 -12.45 23.59
CA SER A 269 8.25 -12.43 24.00
C SER A 269 7.84 -11.01 24.41
N VAL A 270 6.73 -10.53 23.86
CA VAL A 270 6.15 -9.21 24.18
C VAL A 270 4.78 -9.43 24.79
N THR A 271 4.58 -8.92 26.01
CA THR A 271 3.27 -8.98 26.67
C THR A 271 2.38 -7.82 26.19
N LEU A 272 1.07 -7.90 26.44
CA LEU A 272 0.16 -6.80 26.14
C LEU A 272 0.53 -5.51 26.90
N LYS A 273 1.07 -5.66 28.13
CA LYS A 273 1.56 -4.53 28.94
C LYS A 273 2.74 -3.87 28.24
N ASP A 274 3.72 -4.66 27.79
CA ASP A 274 4.93 -4.17 27.10
C ASP A 274 4.56 -3.44 25.82
N PHE A 275 3.62 -4.01 25.04
CA PHE A 275 3.09 -3.35 23.86
C PHE A 275 2.43 -2.01 24.17
N ALA A 276 1.56 -1.96 25.19
CA ALA A 276 0.88 -0.74 25.59
C ALA A 276 1.87 0.33 26.08
N GLU A 277 2.87 -0.05 26.87
CA GLU A 277 3.92 0.84 27.31
C GLU A 277 4.76 1.41 26.15
N GLY A 278 5.23 0.56 25.22
CA GLY A 278 5.95 0.98 24.02
C GLY A 278 5.08 1.86 23.09
N PHE A 279 3.77 1.61 23.05
CA PHE A 279 2.86 2.41 22.26
C PHE A 279 2.65 3.82 22.83
N PHE A 280 2.44 3.95 24.15
CA PHE A 280 2.16 5.24 24.79
C PHE A 280 3.40 6.01 25.24
N THR A 281 4.55 5.34 25.39
CA THR A 281 5.81 5.93 25.85
C THR A 281 6.98 5.56 24.92
N PRO A 282 6.93 5.97 23.64
CA PRO A 282 7.88 5.49 22.64
C PRO A 282 9.33 5.86 22.95
N GLY A 283 9.60 7.00 23.58
CA GLY A 283 10.96 7.45 23.86
C GLY A 283 11.67 6.74 25.02
N ALA A 284 10.95 5.99 25.85
CA ALA A 284 11.54 5.37 27.05
C ALA A 284 12.05 3.93 26.80
N LYS A 285 11.67 3.28 25.71
CA LYS A 285 11.88 1.84 25.50
C LYS A 285 12.42 1.43 24.13
N ASP A 286 12.76 2.40 23.27
CA ASP A 286 13.19 2.15 21.91
C ASP A 286 14.70 2.31 21.68
N ASN A 287 15.46 2.77 22.68
CA ASN A 287 16.88 3.09 22.49
C ASN A 287 17.80 2.19 23.31
N VAL A 288 18.50 1.32 22.60
CA VAL A 288 19.65 0.59 23.13
C VAL A 288 20.78 1.58 23.44
N GLY A 289 21.18 1.66 24.70
CA GLY A 289 22.38 2.44 25.12
C GLY A 289 22.09 3.82 25.66
N SER A 290 20.86 4.19 25.96
CA SER A 290 20.57 5.30 26.88
C SER A 290 20.77 4.84 28.32
N ASN A 291 21.20 5.74 29.20
CA ASN A 291 21.33 5.47 30.64
C ASN A 291 19.99 5.08 31.30
N ASP A 292 18.89 5.24 30.60
CA ASP A 292 17.52 4.89 31.03
C ASP A 292 17.24 3.37 30.91
N ALA A 293 18.11 2.58 30.28
CA ALA A 293 18.00 1.13 30.21
C ALA A 293 18.03 0.45 31.60
N ASP A 294 18.68 1.08 32.56
CA ASP A 294 18.81 0.57 33.93
C ASP A 294 17.52 0.66 34.74
N GLU A 295 16.62 1.60 34.44
CA GLU A 295 15.36 1.79 35.14
C GLU A 295 14.29 0.75 34.74
N PHE A 296 14.40 0.18 33.50
CA PHE A 296 13.39 -0.73 32.93
C PHE A 296 13.92 -2.15 32.67
N GLY A 297 15.18 -2.43 33.03
CA GLY A 297 15.84 -3.73 32.82
C GLY A 297 16.35 -3.90 31.38
N GLU A 298 17.55 -4.48 31.27
CA GLU A 298 18.33 -4.64 30.03
C GLU A 298 17.66 -5.38 28.86
N ASN A 299 16.51 -5.98 29.09
CA ASN A 299 15.83 -6.89 28.14
C ASN A 299 14.58 -6.30 27.49
N PHE A 300 14.22 -5.06 27.78
CA PHE A 300 12.96 -4.50 27.29
C PHE A 300 13.15 -3.42 26.23
N GLU A 301 13.37 -3.81 25.02
CA GLU A 301 13.11 -3.04 23.81
C GLU A 301 11.95 -3.70 23.08
N LEU A 302 10.87 -2.96 22.83
CA LEU A 302 9.68 -3.50 22.21
C LEU A 302 10.00 -4.07 20.82
N GLY A 303 10.72 -3.30 20.02
CA GLY A 303 11.02 -3.62 18.63
C GLY A 303 11.41 -2.39 17.84
N ASP A 304 11.23 -2.42 16.54
CA ASP A 304 11.50 -1.33 15.62
C ASP A 304 10.26 -0.47 15.36
N GLN A 305 10.42 0.85 15.29
CA GLN A 305 9.30 1.77 15.13
C GLN A 305 9.57 2.81 14.05
N LEU A 306 8.59 2.98 13.18
CA LEU A 306 8.53 4.03 12.17
C LEU A 306 7.30 4.89 12.41
N GLY A 307 7.42 6.20 12.27
CA GLY A 307 6.30 7.12 12.35
C GLY A 307 6.33 8.12 11.21
N SER A 308 5.16 8.62 10.77
CA SER A 308 5.12 9.73 9.83
C SER A 308 3.97 10.69 10.09
N ILE A 309 4.19 11.93 9.64
CA ILE A 309 3.16 12.95 9.47
C ILE A 309 3.07 13.23 7.98
N THR A 310 1.86 13.18 7.45
CA THR A 310 1.56 13.46 6.05
C THR A 310 0.65 14.68 5.95
N PHE A 311 0.83 15.45 4.88
CA PHE A 311 0.00 16.60 4.53
C PHE A 311 -0.43 16.42 3.08
N GLU A 312 -1.71 16.66 2.82
CA GLU A 312 -2.28 16.64 1.47
C GLU A 312 -3.16 17.88 1.30
N TYR A 313 -2.84 18.67 0.29
CA TYR A 313 -3.54 19.92 -0.02
C TYR A 313 -3.97 19.93 -1.48
N ASN A 314 -5.25 20.06 -1.73
CA ASN A 314 -5.80 20.21 -3.07
C ASN A 314 -6.43 21.58 -3.28
N ASN A 315 -6.26 22.13 -4.47
CA ASN A 315 -6.85 23.39 -4.87
C ASN A 315 -6.87 23.48 -6.41
N SER A 316 -7.24 24.65 -6.94
CA SER A 316 -7.13 24.96 -8.36
C SER A 316 -6.44 26.32 -8.57
N LEU A 317 -5.62 26.40 -9.61
CA LEU A 317 -4.98 27.63 -10.07
C LEU A 317 -5.37 27.84 -11.52
N PHE A 318 -6.02 28.97 -11.84
CA PHE A 318 -6.56 29.26 -13.19
C PHE A 318 -7.39 28.09 -13.77
N ASP A 319 -8.31 27.54 -12.95
CA ASP A 319 -9.15 26.38 -13.24
C ASP A 319 -8.41 25.05 -13.45
N LEU A 320 -7.08 25.03 -13.29
CA LEU A 320 -6.29 23.81 -13.28
C LEU A 320 -6.25 23.24 -11.86
N PRO A 321 -6.91 22.11 -11.57
CA PRO A 321 -6.83 21.46 -10.28
C PRO A 321 -5.43 20.89 -10.06
N TYR A 322 -4.96 20.99 -8.83
CA TYR A 322 -3.69 20.42 -8.40
C TYR A 322 -3.79 19.88 -6.98
N GLU A 323 -2.95 18.92 -6.68
CA GLU A 323 -2.76 18.34 -5.36
C GLU A 323 -1.28 18.37 -5.01
N ILE A 324 -0.94 18.89 -3.84
CA ILE A 324 0.40 18.87 -3.27
C ILE A 324 0.34 18.03 -2.01
N TYR A 325 1.29 17.12 -1.87
CA TYR A 325 1.38 16.28 -0.67
C TYR A 325 2.83 16.12 -0.23
N SER A 326 3.00 15.89 1.06
CA SER A 326 4.30 15.69 1.67
C SER A 326 4.23 14.71 2.82
N GLU A 327 5.31 14.01 3.08
CA GLU A 327 5.49 13.10 4.20
C GLU A 327 6.81 13.40 4.90
N ILE A 328 6.76 13.52 6.22
CA ILE A 328 7.93 13.57 7.08
C ILE A 328 7.88 12.29 7.91
N ALA A 329 8.83 11.40 7.66
CA ALA A 329 8.91 10.12 8.35
C ALA A 329 10.13 10.09 9.27
N LEU A 330 9.97 9.41 10.39
CA LEU A 330 10.96 9.29 11.45
C LEU A 330 11.11 7.80 11.79
N GLU A 331 12.35 7.38 11.98
CA GLU A 331 12.73 6.09 12.52
C GLU A 331 13.49 6.32 13.83
N ASP A 332 13.66 5.31 14.65
CA ASP A 332 14.29 5.39 15.96
C ASP A 332 15.63 6.13 15.94
N THR A 333 15.93 6.78 17.05
CA THR A 333 17.19 7.52 17.21
C THR A 333 18.32 6.60 17.65
N LEU A 334 19.34 6.45 16.82
CA LEU A 334 20.63 5.87 17.21
C LEU A 334 21.56 6.98 17.75
N GLY A 335 21.84 6.94 19.07
CA GLY A 335 22.86 7.82 19.67
C GLY A 335 22.60 9.33 19.52
N GLY A 336 21.34 9.77 19.54
CA GLY A 336 20.96 11.19 19.51
C GLY A 336 20.83 11.81 18.11
N SER A 337 21.09 11.07 17.03
CA SER A 337 20.80 11.52 15.67
C SER A 337 19.48 10.92 15.19
N ARG A 338 18.52 11.76 14.86
CA ARG A 338 17.23 11.34 14.29
C ARG A 338 17.43 10.82 12.88
N ASN A 339 16.93 9.62 12.59
CA ASN A 339 16.88 9.08 11.25
C ASN A 339 15.59 9.56 10.57
N ASN A 340 15.72 10.39 9.55
CA ASN A 340 14.60 11.09 8.93
C ASN A 340 14.49 10.74 7.45
N ALA A 341 13.26 10.68 6.96
CA ALA A 341 12.96 10.68 5.54
C ALA A 341 11.94 11.79 5.22
N TYR A 342 12.09 12.36 4.03
CA TYR A 342 11.21 13.42 3.53
C TYR A 342 10.75 13.07 2.14
N SER A 343 9.45 13.19 1.90
CA SER A 343 8.86 13.01 0.58
C SER A 343 8.00 14.21 0.22
N PHE A 344 8.00 14.56 -1.07
CA PHE A 344 7.18 15.60 -1.65
C PHE A 344 6.55 15.10 -2.95
N GLY A 345 5.28 15.42 -3.17
CA GLY A 345 4.54 15.08 -4.39
C GLY A 345 3.71 16.25 -4.92
N LEU A 346 3.56 16.27 -6.23
CA LEU A 346 2.67 17.16 -6.97
C LEU A 346 1.88 16.32 -7.98
N TYR A 347 0.57 16.44 -7.95
CA TYR A 347 -0.32 15.79 -8.90
C TYR A 347 -1.19 16.82 -9.62
N LEU A 348 -1.18 16.75 -10.94
CA LEU A 348 -2.00 17.52 -11.84
C LEU A 348 -2.97 16.57 -12.55
N PRO A 349 -4.21 16.40 -12.03
CA PRO A 349 -5.16 15.40 -12.53
C PRO A 349 -5.66 15.70 -13.95
N PHE A 350 -5.56 16.97 -14.39
CA PHE A 350 -6.04 17.46 -15.68
C PHE A 350 -5.09 18.51 -16.27
N VAL A 351 -3.83 18.11 -16.62
CA VAL A 351 -2.91 19.00 -17.35
C VAL A 351 -3.50 19.41 -18.71
N ALA A 352 -4.24 18.47 -19.32
CA ALA A 352 -5.18 18.66 -20.41
C ALA A 352 -6.34 17.69 -20.16
N ASN A 353 -7.44 17.79 -20.90
CA ASN A 353 -8.66 17.01 -20.66
C ASN A 353 -8.41 15.51 -20.47
N ASN A 354 -7.45 14.96 -21.18
CA ASN A 354 -7.13 13.53 -21.22
C ASN A 354 -5.72 13.20 -20.70
N HIS A 355 -5.01 14.15 -20.09
CA HIS A 355 -3.67 13.95 -19.52
C HIS A 355 -3.65 14.25 -18.03
N SER A 356 -2.90 13.45 -17.29
CA SER A 356 -2.49 13.79 -15.93
C SER A 356 -0.99 13.62 -15.77
N LEU A 357 -0.43 14.35 -14.83
CA LEU A 357 1.01 14.31 -14.52
C LEU A 357 1.20 14.27 -13.01
N ARG A 358 2.05 13.36 -12.55
CA ARG A 358 2.45 13.24 -11.15
C ARG A 358 3.96 13.28 -11.05
N PHE A 359 4.44 14.01 -10.07
CA PHE A 359 5.83 14.06 -9.68
C PHE A 359 5.93 13.66 -8.21
N GLU A 360 6.85 12.76 -7.87
CA GLU A 360 7.17 12.39 -6.50
C GLU A 360 8.69 12.39 -6.29
N HIS A 361 9.11 12.85 -5.14
CA HIS A 361 10.50 12.85 -4.69
C HIS A 361 10.59 12.40 -3.25
N SER A 362 11.54 11.51 -2.95
CA SER A 362 11.83 11.06 -1.59
C SER A 362 13.34 11.12 -1.32
N ASN A 363 13.69 11.36 -0.07
CA ASN A 363 15.07 11.39 0.38
C ASN A 363 15.12 10.87 1.83
N TRP A 364 15.95 9.86 2.07
CA TRP A 364 16.12 9.26 3.40
C TRP A 364 17.58 9.17 3.79
N GLN A 365 17.80 9.11 5.10
CA GLN A 365 19.11 9.05 5.71
C GLN A 365 19.63 7.59 5.77
N LYS A 366 20.86 7.40 6.23
CA LYS A 366 21.43 6.08 6.44
C LYS A 366 20.63 5.29 7.46
N LEU A 367 20.72 3.95 7.38
CA LEU A 367 20.04 3.02 8.27
C LEU A 367 18.51 2.97 8.13
N TRP A 368 17.91 3.68 7.18
CA TRP A 368 16.49 3.61 6.93
C TRP A 368 16.07 2.17 6.56
N TYR A 369 15.08 1.61 7.23
CA TYR A 369 14.66 0.20 7.20
C TYR A 369 15.65 -0.80 7.80
N ALA A 370 16.70 -0.38 8.49
CA ALA A 370 17.65 -1.25 9.15
C ALA A 370 17.47 -1.17 10.67
N ASN A 371 17.55 -2.32 11.33
CA ASN A 371 17.36 -2.39 12.77
C ASN A 371 18.39 -3.33 13.43
N GLY A 372 18.83 -3.00 14.63
CA GLY A 372 19.77 -3.82 15.39
C GLY A 372 19.15 -5.06 16.03
N LEU A 373 17.82 -5.11 16.18
CA LEU A 373 17.08 -6.24 16.75
C LEU A 373 16.72 -7.29 15.69
N TYR A 374 16.50 -6.85 14.46
CA TYR A 374 16.04 -7.70 13.35
C TYR A 374 17.07 -7.63 12.22
N LEU A 375 17.74 -8.75 11.94
CA LEU A 375 18.79 -8.78 10.88
C LEU A 375 18.26 -8.43 9.50
N ASP A 376 16.99 -8.67 9.23
CA ASP A 376 16.38 -8.31 7.94
C ASP A 376 15.77 -6.90 7.96
N GLY A 377 15.79 -6.20 9.10
CA GLY A 377 15.17 -4.89 9.27
C GLY A 377 13.67 -4.93 8.97
N ASN A 378 13.14 -3.84 8.44
CA ASN A 378 11.72 -3.69 8.06
C ASN A 378 11.42 -4.37 6.71
N ARG A 379 11.64 -5.69 6.62
CA ARG A 379 11.38 -6.50 5.42
C ARG A 379 10.42 -7.64 5.69
N ASN A 380 9.64 -7.97 4.67
CA ASN A 380 8.81 -9.16 4.66
C ASN A 380 9.10 -9.98 3.39
N SER A 381 9.45 -11.26 3.56
CA SER A 381 9.89 -12.13 2.45
C SER A 381 11.02 -11.53 1.60
N GLY A 382 11.97 -10.85 2.24
CA GLY A 382 13.14 -10.29 1.59
C GLY A 382 12.98 -8.88 1.00
N ASN A 383 11.76 -8.33 0.94
CA ASN A 383 11.50 -6.98 0.40
C ASN A 383 11.12 -6.00 1.52
N VAL A 384 11.55 -4.75 1.40
CA VAL A 384 11.15 -3.67 2.33
C VAL A 384 9.64 -3.48 2.31
N ILE A 385 9.06 -3.19 3.47
CA ILE A 385 7.61 -2.98 3.58
C ILE A 385 7.14 -1.60 3.11
N GLY A 386 8.07 -0.66 2.93
CA GLY A 386 7.82 0.73 2.51
C GLY A 386 8.30 1.01 1.09
N HIS A 387 9.14 2.03 0.95
CA HIS A 387 9.62 2.52 -0.35
C HIS A 387 10.51 1.50 -1.06
N TRP A 388 10.17 1.14 -2.29
CA TRP A 388 10.85 0.14 -3.12
C TRP A 388 12.37 0.37 -3.26
N GLY A 389 12.81 1.62 -3.26
CA GLY A 389 14.24 1.97 -3.33
C GLY A 389 15.08 1.52 -2.12
N GLY A 390 14.44 1.11 -1.03
CA GLY A 390 15.11 0.51 0.13
C GLY A 390 15.69 -0.88 -0.14
N ASP A 391 15.34 -1.51 -1.27
CA ASP A 391 15.94 -2.78 -1.73
C ASP A 391 17.04 -2.58 -2.77
N GLU A 392 17.32 -1.35 -3.19
CA GLU A 392 18.26 -1.02 -4.26
C GLU A 392 19.67 -0.69 -3.74
N HIS A 393 20.18 -1.48 -2.82
CA HIS A 393 21.56 -1.43 -2.30
C HIS A 393 21.92 -2.74 -1.59
N ASP A 394 23.20 -2.95 -1.31
CA ASP A 394 23.60 -4.07 -0.47
C ASP A 394 23.12 -3.84 0.96
N TYR A 395 22.44 -4.84 1.52
CA TYR A 395 21.72 -4.69 2.78
C TYR A 395 22.58 -4.16 3.95
N THR A 396 23.87 -4.53 3.96
CA THR A 396 24.82 -4.14 5.02
C THR A 396 25.39 -2.74 4.88
N ASP A 397 25.18 -2.07 3.75
CA ASP A 397 25.77 -0.75 3.48
C ASP A 397 25.01 0.39 4.14
N TYR A 398 23.72 0.19 4.44
CA TYR A 398 22.86 1.19 5.07
C TYR A 398 22.90 2.57 4.38
N THR A 399 23.07 2.60 3.07
CA THR A 399 23.31 3.84 2.33
C THR A 399 22.09 4.75 2.36
N PRO A 400 22.27 6.06 2.63
CA PRO A 400 21.22 7.02 2.40
C PRO A 400 20.97 7.15 0.90
N ALA A 401 19.71 7.43 0.53
CA ALA A 401 19.37 7.55 -0.89
C ALA A 401 18.34 8.63 -1.15
N LYS A 402 18.17 8.93 -2.41
CA LYS A 402 17.09 9.79 -2.92
C LYS A 402 16.48 9.17 -4.17
N SER A 403 15.17 9.27 -4.28
CA SER A 403 14.42 8.84 -5.44
C SER A 403 13.62 9.99 -6.05
N MET A 404 13.26 9.82 -7.32
CA MET A 404 12.38 10.69 -8.05
C MET A 404 11.56 9.86 -9.02
N SER A 405 10.26 10.12 -9.11
CA SER A 405 9.41 9.54 -10.14
C SER A 405 8.58 10.61 -10.84
N ILE A 406 8.33 10.38 -12.12
CA ILE A 406 7.41 11.16 -12.95
C ILE A 406 6.46 10.17 -13.60
N ASN A 407 5.18 10.27 -13.28
CA ASN A 407 4.14 9.47 -13.90
C ASN A 407 3.30 10.35 -14.82
N TRP A 408 3.16 9.93 -16.07
CA TRP A 408 2.31 10.54 -17.07
C TRP A 408 1.25 9.55 -17.53
N HIS A 409 0.00 9.90 -17.33
CA HIS A 409 -1.12 9.13 -17.84
C HIS A 409 -1.81 9.88 -18.98
N TRP A 410 -2.07 9.18 -20.07
CA TRP A 410 -2.75 9.69 -21.24
C TRP A 410 -3.94 8.79 -21.61
N GLN A 411 -5.14 9.34 -21.47
CA GLN A 411 -6.36 8.70 -21.93
C GLN A 411 -6.51 8.96 -23.46
N LEU A 412 -6.00 8.03 -24.26
CA LEU A 412 -6.02 8.11 -25.73
C LEU A 412 -7.44 8.13 -26.32
N SER A 413 -8.35 7.37 -25.69
CA SER A 413 -9.78 7.30 -26.02
C SER A 413 -10.56 6.80 -24.80
N ALA A 414 -11.88 6.75 -24.87
CA ALA A 414 -12.71 6.17 -23.79
C ALA A 414 -12.36 4.69 -23.47
N LYS A 415 -11.60 4.02 -24.34
CA LYS A 415 -11.25 2.60 -24.21
C LYS A 415 -9.74 2.34 -24.16
N GLU A 416 -8.92 3.35 -24.35
CA GLU A 416 -7.46 3.18 -24.47
C GLU A 416 -6.75 4.16 -23.55
N GLY A 417 -5.85 3.63 -22.74
CA GLY A 417 -5.01 4.39 -21.84
C GLY A 417 -3.53 4.02 -21.99
N LEU A 418 -2.67 5.00 -21.83
CA LEU A 418 -1.23 4.85 -21.77
C LEU A 418 -0.76 5.43 -20.44
N ASN A 419 -0.03 4.64 -19.67
CA ASN A 419 0.59 5.07 -18.43
C ASN A 419 2.09 4.91 -18.52
N THR A 420 2.85 5.98 -18.30
CA THR A 420 4.32 5.97 -18.38
C THR A 420 4.90 6.51 -17.09
N THR A 421 5.78 5.75 -16.47
CA THR A 421 6.51 6.14 -15.26
C THR A 421 8.01 6.15 -15.55
N LEU A 422 8.64 7.28 -15.27
CA LEU A 422 10.10 7.42 -15.23
C LEU A 422 10.53 7.43 -13.75
N ARG A 423 11.51 6.63 -13.37
CA ARG A 423 12.09 6.60 -12.03
C ARG A 423 13.58 6.83 -12.08
N GLY A 424 14.09 7.53 -11.09
CA GLY A 424 15.51 7.66 -10.81
C GLY A 424 15.78 7.41 -9.34
N LEU A 425 16.84 6.65 -9.04
CA LEU A 425 17.30 6.42 -7.68
C LEU A 425 18.80 6.63 -7.60
N LYS A 426 19.24 7.37 -6.59
CA LYS A 426 20.66 7.59 -6.30
C LYS A 426 20.96 7.27 -4.85
N ASN A 427 21.75 6.23 -4.63
CA ASN A 427 22.45 5.96 -3.37
C ASN A 427 23.57 6.98 -3.20
N LYS A 428 23.84 7.41 -1.96
CA LYS A 428 24.80 8.49 -1.69
C LYS A 428 26.22 7.98 -1.39
N TYR A 429 26.39 6.67 -1.16
CA TYR A 429 27.71 6.08 -0.99
C TYR A 429 28.37 5.78 -2.35
N ASP A 430 29.69 5.83 -2.37
CA ASP A 430 30.47 5.44 -3.53
C ASP A 430 30.29 3.95 -3.84
N GLY A 431 30.42 3.59 -5.11
CA GLY A 431 30.21 2.21 -5.58
C GLY A 431 28.84 1.97 -6.22
N TYR A 432 27.88 2.88 -6.04
CA TYR A 432 26.58 2.80 -6.68
C TYR A 432 26.44 3.78 -7.86
N ASN A 433 25.85 3.31 -8.95
CA ASN A 433 25.42 4.15 -10.06
C ASN A 433 24.07 4.77 -9.75
N THR A 434 23.68 5.82 -10.46
CA THR A 434 22.31 6.27 -10.48
C THR A 434 21.46 5.30 -11.32
N SER A 435 20.43 4.73 -10.72
CA SER A 435 19.43 3.93 -11.42
C SER A 435 18.49 4.82 -12.23
N TYR A 436 18.13 4.38 -13.42
CA TYR A 436 17.11 5.01 -14.27
C TYR A 436 16.19 3.93 -14.83
N GLU A 437 14.89 4.14 -14.71
CA GLU A 437 13.87 3.18 -15.11
C GLU A 437 12.77 3.85 -15.92
N LEU A 438 12.33 3.18 -16.97
CA LEU A 438 11.15 3.53 -17.76
C LEU A 438 10.17 2.36 -17.71
N GLN A 439 8.95 2.61 -17.25
CA GLN A 439 7.84 1.67 -17.33
C GLN A 439 6.72 2.31 -18.13
N THR A 440 6.28 1.67 -19.20
CA THR A 440 5.16 2.12 -20.02
C THR A 440 4.16 0.99 -20.18
N ALA A 441 2.90 1.24 -19.85
CA ALA A 441 1.81 0.30 -19.97
C ALA A 441 0.69 0.89 -20.83
N TYR A 442 0.26 0.13 -21.84
CA TYR A 442 -0.88 0.43 -22.70
C TYR A 442 -2.00 -0.55 -22.39
N ILE A 443 -3.23 -0.06 -22.24
CA ILE A 443 -4.44 -0.85 -22.00
C ILE A 443 -5.50 -0.48 -23.02
N ARG A 444 -6.17 -1.50 -23.56
CA ARG A 444 -7.30 -1.34 -24.48
C ARG A 444 -8.50 -2.19 -24.04
N LYS A 445 -9.63 -1.55 -23.78
CA LYS A 445 -10.93 -2.19 -23.55
C LYS A 445 -11.53 -2.63 -24.87
N LEU A 446 -11.98 -3.87 -24.95
CA LEU A 446 -12.51 -4.47 -26.17
C LEU A 446 -13.99 -4.10 -26.34
N ASN A 447 -14.43 -3.86 -27.60
CA ASN A 447 -15.84 -3.62 -27.92
C ASN A 447 -16.69 -4.87 -27.70
N LYS A 448 -16.11 -6.02 -27.97
CA LYS A 448 -16.69 -7.36 -27.73
C LYS A 448 -15.59 -8.20 -27.09
N PRO A 449 -15.92 -9.01 -26.09
CA PRO A 449 -14.93 -9.94 -25.52
C PRO A 449 -14.34 -10.87 -26.61
N ILE A 450 -13.03 -11.07 -26.53
CA ILE A 450 -12.29 -12.05 -27.35
C ILE A 450 -11.88 -13.18 -26.41
N TRP A 451 -12.37 -14.40 -26.63
CA TRP A 451 -12.18 -15.55 -25.72
C TRP A 451 -12.51 -15.25 -24.26
N GLY A 452 -13.52 -14.37 -24.03
CA GLY A 452 -13.92 -13.92 -22.71
C GLY A 452 -13.13 -12.71 -22.16
N ALA A 453 -11.99 -12.36 -22.76
CA ALA A 453 -11.22 -11.20 -22.35
C ALA A 453 -11.96 -9.90 -22.69
N LYS A 454 -12.09 -9.01 -21.72
CA LYS A 454 -12.73 -7.69 -21.82
C LYS A 454 -11.73 -6.57 -22.12
N SER A 455 -10.46 -6.76 -21.72
CA SER A 455 -9.39 -5.83 -22.04
C SER A 455 -8.07 -6.55 -22.30
N LEU A 456 -7.22 -5.91 -23.10
CA LEU A 456 -5.85 -6.35 -23.38
C LEU A 456 -4.88 -5.26 -22.93
N GLY A 457 -3.71 -5.68 -22.46
CA GLY A 457 -2.63 -4.78 -22.03
C GLY A 457 -1.29 -5.22 -22.60
N ALA A 458 -0.41 -4.25 -22.78
CA ALA A 458 1.00 -4.44 -23.09
C ALA A 458 1.85 -3.53 -22.20
N GLU A 459 2.93 -4.03 -21.65
CA GLU A 459 3.85 -3.29 -20.79
C GLU A 459 5.29 -3.49 -21.26
N LEU A 460 6.03 -2.39 -21.23
CA LEU A 460 7.49 -2.37 -21.39
C LEU A 460 8.08 -1.76 -20.12
N TYR A 461 9.03 -2.47 -19.51
CA TYR A 461 9.81 -1.98 -18.37
C TYR A 461 11.29 -2.21 -18.67
N LEU A 462 12.06 -1.16 -18.63
CA LEU A 462 13.50 -1.19 -18.93
C LEU A 462 14.25 -0.15 -18.10
N GLY A 463 15.53 -0.39 -17.90
CA GLY A 463 16.36 0.54 -17.17
C GLY A 463 17.77 0.05 -16.96
N LYS A 464 18.45 0.78 -16.09
CA LYS A 464 19.77 0.48 -15.57
C LYS A 464 19.71 0.59 -14.05
N ASP A 465 20.10 -0.48 -13.35
CA ASP A 465 20.05 -0.54 -11.89
C ASP A 465 21.20 0.22 -11.21
N VAL A 466 21.20 0.22 -9.90
CA VAL A 466 22.23 0.91 -9.08
C VAL A 466 23.63 0.27 -9.22
N TYR A 467 23.75 -0.96 -9.69
CA TYR A 467 25.02 -1.63 -9.97
C TYR A 467 25.52 -1.34 -11.39
N GLY A 468 24.75 -0.60 -12.18
CA GLY A 468 25.09 -0.25 -13.55
C GLY A 468 24.69 -1.29 -14.59
N GLU A 469 23.87 -2.27 -14.22
CA GLU A 469 23.46 -3.35 -15.12
C GLU A 469 22.12 -3.05 -15.76
N ALA A 470 22.03 -3.26 -17.08
CA ALA A 470 20.82 -3.03 -17.83
C ALA A 470 19.81 -4.18 -17.62
N PHE A 471 18.55 -3.85 -17.53
CA PHE A 471 17.44 -4.81 -17.48
C PHE A 471 16.30 -4.40 -18.40
N SER A 472 15.51 -5.38 -18.81
CA SER A 472 14.28 -5.15 -19.55
C SER A 472 13.24 -6.24 -19.26
N ARG A 473 11.96 -5.88 -19.38
CA ARG A 473 10.82 -6.78 -19.33
C ARG A 473 9.76 -6.31 -20.30
N ILE A 474 9.19 -7.23 -21.05
CA ILE A 474 7.97 -7.02 -21.83
C ILE A 474 6.88 -7.93 -21.27
N ALA A 475 5.66 -7.42 -21.19
CA ALA A 475 4.53 -8.20 -20.71
C ALA A 475 3.27 -7.91 -21.53
N PHE A 476 2.43 -8.93 -21.67
CA PHE A 476 1.11 -8.87 -22.28
C PHE A 476 0.08 -9.42 -21.31
N SER A 477 -1.05 -8.74 -21.18
CA SER A 477 -2.10 -9.14 -20.27
C SER A 477 -3.48 -9.17 -20.91
N ALA A 478 -4.34 -10.02 -20.36
CA ALA A 478 -5.76 -10.09 -20.70
C ALA A 478 -6.57 -10.11 -19.42
N SER A 479 -7.61 -9.24 -19.32
CA SER A 479 -8.52 -9.20 -18.16
C SER A 479 -9.92 -9.66 -18.58
N PHE A 480 -10.58 -10.44 -17.69
CA PHE A 480 -11.83 -11.15 -17.92
C PHE A 480 -12.99 -10.64 -17.07
#